data_f7d1a50547bee8bfb724ed8767edb892
#
_entry.id   f7d1a50547bee8bfb724ed8767edb892
#
_cell.length_a   1.000
_cell.length_b   1.000
_cell.length_c   1.000
_cell.angle_alpha   90.00
_cell.angle_beta   90.00
_cell.angle_gamma   90.00
#
_symmetry.space_group_name_H-M   'P 1'
#
loop_
_entity.id
_entity.type
_entity.pdbx_description
1 polymer ?
#
loop_
_entity_poly.entity_id
_entity_poly.type
_entity_poly.pdbx_seq_one_letter_code
_entity_poly.pdbx_strand_id
1 'polypeptide(L)'
;MALLAVYFFWGTTYLGIRVALESFSPLTLLAVRYLCSGAILLIAAKVYGAKLPSGRELWLTALYGVIVLGGGNGSLVFAEQMVPSGVAALMIVTSPFWMVGLNRWLGDRERIHWPAMAGIVVGFGGVVLLFAPSSGTQAPVDLNLIHGFAILQAGCFLWCLGALLQKKQTTQAHPVVSGAVQQLATGIAFSIPALVMPHSTAPVSMRSIAGLAWLIVFGSIVGYSAFIYVMEHLPVPIVTTYNYVNPIVAMCLGWLFYREPFGIREASAMMVIFLGVALVKWATKKPAIPSREPLLPEPRQQRKSASS
;
A
#
# COMPACT_ATOMS: atom_id res chain seq x y z
N MET A 1 -1.13 9.81 16.96
CA MET A 1 -2.31 8.90 16.94
C MET A 1 -2.64 8.41 15.53
N ALA A 2 -2.77 9.26 14.49
CA ALA A 2 -3.12 8.80 13.14
C ALA A 2 -2.14 7.77 12.54
N LEU A 3 -0.82 7.94 12.70
CA LEU A 3 0.16 6.96 12.23
C LEU A 3 0.03 5.59 12.91
N LEU A 4 -0.27 5.57 14.20
CA LEU A 4 -0.57 4.33 14.94
C LEU A 4 -1.84 3.65 14.42
N ALA A 5 -2.86 4.44 14.04
CA ALA A 5 -4.04 3.91 13.40
C ALA A 5 -3.72 3.22 12.07
N VAL A 6 -2.85 3.82 11.24
CA VAL A 6 -2.37 3.17 10.00
C VAL A 6 -1.64 1.86 10.31
N TYR A 7 -0.73 1.85 11.27
CA TYR A 7 0.02 0.65 11.66
C TYR A 7 -0.90 -0.49 12.10
N PHE A 8 -1.82 -0.18 13.00
CA PHE A 8 -2.70 -1.18 13.57
C PHE A 8 -3.77 -1.61 12.56
N PHE A 9 -4.55 -0.68 12.02
CA PHE A 9 -5.68 -1.03 11.16
C PHE A 9 -5.25 -1.67 9.86
N TRP A 10 -4.21 -1.17 9.19
CA TRP A 10 -3.74 -1.82 7.96
C TRP A 10 -3.01 -3.14 8.24
N GLY A 11 -2.29 -3.26 9.37
CA GLY A 11 -1.73 -4.53 9.79
C GLY A 11 -2.80 -5.61 10.05
N THR A 12 -3.97 -5.22 10.58
CA THR A 12 -5.09 -6.14 10.80
C THR A 12 -5.89 -6.48 9.54
N THR A 13 -5.72 -5.73 8.42
CA THR A 13 -6.48 -6.01 7.18
C THR A 13 -6.16 -7.36 6.59
N TYR A 14 -4.95 -7.85 6.73
CA TYR A 14 -4.56 -9.20 6.29
C TYR A 14 -5.42 -10.27 6.98
N LEU A 15 -5.54 -10.21 8.29
CA LEU A 15 -6.44 -11.10 9.03
C LEU A 15 -7.91 -10.89 8.61
N GLY A 16 -8.34 -9.64 8.45
CA GLY A 16 -9.68 -9.31 8.01
C GLY A 16 -10.04 -9.91 6.64
N ILE A 17 -9.11 -9.87 5.68
CA ILE A 17 -9.25 -10.51 4.36
C ILE A 17 -9.38 -12.01 4.53
N ARG A 18 -8.49 -12.65 5.30
CA ARG A 18 -8.52 -14.10 5.55
C ARG A 18 -9.85 -14.55 6.12
N VAL A 19 -10.37 -13.83 7.13
CA VAL A 19 -11.70 -14.11 7.74
C VAL A 19 -12.83 -13.91 6.75
N ALA A 20 -12.82 -12.86 5.95
CA ALA A 20 -13.86 -12.60 4.98
C ALA A 20 -13.88 -13.65 3.86
N LEU A 21 -12.70 -14.11 3.41
CA LEU A 21 -12.55 -15.15 2.38
C LEU A 21 -13.09 -16.54 2.82
N GLU A 22 -13.40 -16.75 4.10
CA GLU A 22 -14.06 -18.00 4.55
C GLU A 22 -15.44 -18.20 3.90
N SER A 23 -16.14 -17.11 3.55
CA SER A 23 -17.48 -17.19 2.94
C SER A 23 -17.64 -16.38 1.65
N PHE A 24 -16.84 -15.32 1.47
CA PHE A 24 -16.94 -14.44 0.29
C PHE A 24 -15.87 -14.79 -0.74
N SER A 25 -16.24 -14.78 -2.03
CA SER A 25 -15.22 -14.82 -3.08
C SER A 25 -14.38 -13.53 -3.09
N PRO A 26 -13.14 -13.55 -3.59
CA PRO A 26 -12.31 -12.34 -3.73
C PRO A 26 -13.03 -11.20 -4.43
N LEU A 27 -13.75 -11.50 -5.50
CA LEU A 27 -14.47 -10.51 -6.29
C LEU A 27 -15.63 -9.88 -5.49
N THR A 28 -16.42 -10.70 -4.80
CA THR A 28 -17.52 -10.22 -3.95
C THR A 28 -16.97 -9.37 -2.80
N LEU A 29 -15.89 -9.82 -2.16
CA LEU A 29 -15.24 -9.09 -1.08
C LEU A 29 -14.80 -7.71 -1.55
N LEU A 30 -14.10 -7.63 -2.68
CA LEU A 30 -13.61 -6.36 -3.23
C LEU A 30 -14.76 -5.44 -3.65
N ALA A 31 -15.78 -5.98 -4.33
CA ALA A 31 -16.95 -5.22 -4.76
C ALA A 31 -17.67 -4.60 -3.55
N VAL A 32 -18.11 -5.43 -2.60
CA VAL A 32 -18.88 -4.97 -1.43
C VAL A 32 -18.06 -4.03 -0.57
N ARG A 33 -16.81 -4.39 -0.27
CA ARG A 33 -15.90 -3.56 0.53
C ARG A 33 -15.81 -2.15 -0.02
N TYR A 34 -15.49 -2.01 -1.31
CA TYR A 34 -15.20 -0.70 -1.90
C TYR A 34 -16.45 0.07 -2.30
N LEU A 35 -17.57 -0.59 -2.64
CA LEU A 35 -18.85 0.09 -2.81
C LEU A 35 -19.33 0.71 -1.50
N CYS A 36 -19.33 -0.07 -0.42
CA CYS A 36 -19.80 0.41 0.88
C CYS A 36 -18.91 1.54 1.42
N SER A 37 -17.58 1.32 1.46
CA SER A 37 -16.67 2.32 2.01
C SER A 37 -16.61 3.59 1.16
N GLY A 38 -16.60 3.45 -0.17
CA GLY A 38 -16.62 4.59 -1.09
C GLY A 38 -17.91 5.39 -1.02
N ALA A 39 -19.08 4.72 -0.91
CA ALA A 39 -20.36 5.38 -0.73
C ALA A 39 -20.43 6.16 0.59
N ILE A 40 -20.02 5.55 1.69
CA ILE A 40 -19.99 6.20 3.01
C ILE A 40 -19.10 7.44 2.98
N LEU A 41 -17.88 7.32 2.45
CA LEU A 41 -16.95 8.46 2.34
C LEU A 41 -17.49 9.56 1.42
N LEU A 42 -18.14 9.20 0.31
CA LEU A 42 -18.71 10.17 -0.62
C LEU A 42 -19.89 10.91 -0.01
N ILE A 43 -20.77 10.20 0.69
CA ILE A 43 -21.90 10.81 1.42
C ILE A 43 -21.35 11.77 2.49
N ALA A 44 -20.40 11.33 3.29
CA ALA A 44 -19.76 12.18 4.28
C ALA A 44 -19.13 13.43 3.64
N ALA A 45 -18.37 13.28 2.57
CA ALA A 45 -17.76 14.39 1.86
C ALA A 45 -18.80 15.40 1.33
N LYS A 46 -19.91 14.93 0.79
CA LYS A 46 -21.02 15.80 0.34
C LYS A 46 -21.68 16.56 1.51
N VAL A 47 -21.93 15.90 2.64
CA VAL A 47 -22.50 16.53 3.85
C VAL A 47 -21.62 17.67 4.34
N TYR A 48 -20.29 17.51 4.25
CA TYR A 48 -19.33 18.55 4.61
C TYR A 48 -19.07 19.57 3.49
N GLY A 49 -19.82 19.53 2.40
CA GLY A 49 -19.75 20.52 1.31
C GLY A 49 -18.50 20.40 0.43
N ALA A 50 -17.81 19.26 0.45
CA ALA A 50 -16.61 19.05 -0.34
C ALA A 50 -16.94 18.97 -1.85
N LYS A 51 -16.13 19.66 -2.68
CA LYS A 51 -16.28 19.64 -4.13
C LYS A 51 -15.83 18.31 -4.71
N LEU A 52 -16.64 17.76 -5.62
CA LEU A 52 -16.31 16.56 -6.38
C LEU A 52 -15.39 16.91 -7.55
N PRO A 53 -14.43 16.05 -7.90
CA PRO A 53 -13.70 16.18 -9.14
C PRO A 53 -14.65 16.03 -10.32
N SER A 54 -14.36 16.66 -11.44
CA SER A 54 -15.20 16.62 -12.64
C SER A 54 -14.38 16.39 -13.90
N GLY A 55 -15.05 16.02 -14.98
CA GLY A 55 -14.41 15.84 -16.28
C GLY A 55 -13.21 14.89 -16.24
N ARG A 56 -12.08 15.33 -16.79
CA ARG A 56 -10.84 14.52 -16.88
C ARG A 56 -10.29 14.14 -15.50
N GLU A 57 -10.40 15.04 -14.52
CA GLU A 57 -9.91 14.76 -13.15
C GLU A 57 -10.66 13.58 -12.53
N LEU A 58 -11.98 13.53 -12.66
CA LEU A 58 -12.81 12.42 -12.17
C LEU A 58 -12.38 11.09 -12.81
N TRP A 59 -12.25 11.04 -14.13
CA TRP A 59 -11.87 9.83 -14.85
C TRP A 59 -10.49 9.32 -14.49
N LEU A 60 -9.50 10.21 -14.37
CA LEU A 60 -8.15 9.82 -13.97
C LEU A 60 -8.11 9.34 -12.51
N THR A 61 -8.85 10.03 -11.62
CA THR A 61 -8.96 9.60 -10.21
C THR A 61 -9.60 8.21 -10.10
N ALA A 62 -10.67 7.97 -10.86
CA ALA A 62 -11.33 6.67 -10.92
C ALA A 62 -10.40 5.57 -11.47
N LEU A 63 -9.71 5.85 -12.59
CA LEU A 63 -8.76 4.92 -13.21
C LEU A 63 -7.62 4.55 -12.26
N TYR A 64 -7.02 5.56 -11.63
CA TYR A 64 -5.94 5.31 -10.67
C TYR A 64 -6.42 4.54 -9.45
N GLY A 65 -7.67 4.76 -9.03
CA GLY A 65 -8.30 3.95 -8.00
C GLY A 65 -8.38 2.47 -8.38
N VAL A 66 -8.85 2.17 -9.58
CA VAL A 66 -8.93 0.79 -10.09
C VAL A 66 -7.52 0.16 -10.19
N ILE A 67 -6.52 0.90 -10.63
CA ILE A 67 -5.14 0.41 -10.71
C ILE A 67 -4.57 0.14 -9.30
N VAL A 68 -4.68 1.09 -8.38
CA VAL A 68 -4.11 0.99 -7.02
C VAL A 68 -4.88 0.00 -6.17
N LEU A 69 -6.18 0.22 -6.01
CA LEU A 69 -7.01 -0.59 -5.11
C LEU A 69 -7.44 -1.90 -5.77
N GLY A 70 -7.85 -1.86 -7.03
CA GLY A 70 -8.24 -3.05 -7.77
C GLY A 70 -7.04 -3.92 -8.11
N GLY A 71 -6.02 -3.37 -8.75
CA GLY A 71 -4.82 -4.10 -9.11
C GLY A 71 -3.95 -4.42 -7.90
N GLY A 72 -3.59 -3.40 -7.12
CA GLY A 72 -2.68 -3.55 -5.99
C GLY A 72 -3.30 -4.33 -4.82
N ASN A 73 -4.38 -3.81 -4.23
CA ASN A 73 -5.02 -4.48 -3.08
C ASN A 73 -5.82 -5.72 -3.50
N GLY A 74 -6.40 -5.71 -4.71
CA GLY A 74 -7.05 -6.90 -5.26
C GLY A 74 -6.10 -8.09 -5.36
N SER A 75 -4.87 -7.88 -5.84
CA SER A 75 -3.84 -8.94 -5.88
C SER A 75 -3.57 -9.54 -4.51
N LEU A 76 -3.58 -8.74 -3.43
CA LEU A 76 -3.46 -9.25 -2.06
C LEU A 76 -4.62 -10.19 -1.72
N VAL A 77 -5.87 -9.78 -2.01
CA VAL A 77 -7.05 -10.60 -1.72
C VAL A 77 -7.02 -11.93 -2.46
N PHE A 78 -6.58 -11.94 -3.72
CA PHE A 78 -6.41 -13.18 -4.48
C PHE A 78 -5.26 -14.04 -3.95
N ALA A 79 -4.13 -13.44 -3.62
CA ALA A 79 -2.96 -14.17 -3.14
C ALA A 79 -3.19 -14.83 -1.76
N GLU A 80 -3.99 -14.23 -0.89
CA GLU A 80 -4.30 -14.79 0.42
C GLU A 80 -5.15 -16.08 0.36
N GLN A 81 -5.66 -16.46 -0.82
CA GLN A 81 -6.21 -17.80 -1.03
C GLN A 81 -5.09 -18.86 -1.17
N MET A 82 -3.88 -18.47 -1.48
CA MET A 82 -2.76 -19.35 -1.83
C MET A 82 -1.65 -19.33 -0.79
N VAL A 83 -1.47 -18.19 -0.10
CA VAL A 83 -0.38 -18.00 0.85
C VAL A 83 -0.89 -17.52 2.21
N PRO A 84 -0.18 -17.83 3.31
CA PRO A 84 -0.49 -17.29 4.63
C PRO A 84 -0.47 -15.76 4.66
N SER A 85 -1.34 -15.16 5.47
CA SER A 85 -1.50 -13.70 5.55
C SER A 85 -0.21 -12.99 5.97
N GLY A 86 0.55 -13.56 6.90
CA GLY A 86 1.84 -13.02 7.32
C GLY A 86 2.90 -13.08 6.20
N VAL A 87 2.92 -14.16 5.41
CA VAL A 87 3.82 -14.31 4.25
C VAL A 87 3.45 -13.31 3.15
N ALA A 88 2.16 -13.13 2.87
CA ALA A 88 1.66 -12.13 1.93
C ALA A 88 2.12 -10.71 2.33
N ALA A 89 2.00 -10.38 3.62
CA ALA A 89 2.45 -9.10 4.15
C ALA A 89 3.96 -8.87 3.96
N LEU A 90 4.79 -9.91 4.18
CA LEU A 90 6.24 -9.84 3.93
C LEU A 90 6.57 -9.62 2.45
N MET A 91 5.87 -10.30 1.55
CA MET A 91 6.09 -10.16 0.11
C MET A 91 5.75 -8.74 -0.39
N ILE A 92 4.77 -8.07 0.20
CA ILE A 92 4.39 -6.69 -0.14
C ILE A 92 5.46 -5.67 0.31
N VAL A 93 6.27 -5.99 1.31
CA VAL A 93 7.38 -5.10 1.75
C VAL A 93 8.39 -4.83 0.62
N THR A 94 8.40 -5.63 -0.44
CA THR A 94 9.20 -5.37 -1.66
C THR A 94 8.71 -4.17 -2.50
N SER A 95 7.55 -3.58 -2.20
CA SER A 95 6.99 -2.43 -2.93
C SER A 95 7.97 -1.27 -3.13
N PRO A 96 8.87 -0.89 -2.19
CA PRO A 96 9.86 0.15 -2.43
C PRO A 96 10.80 -0.15 -3.60
N PHE A 97 11.06 -1.41 -3.90
CA PHE A 97 11.91 -1.80 -5.04
C PHE A 97 11.20 -1.47 -6.36
N TRP A 98 9.90 -1.78 -6.45
CA TRP A 98 9.07 -1.38 -7.58
C TRP A 98 8.97 0.14 -7.71
N MET A 99 8.82 0.85 -6.58
CA MET A 99 8.74 2.30 -6.57
C MET A 99 9.99 2.95 -7.15
N VAL A 100 11.18 2.49 -6.76
CA VAL A 100 12.47 2.99 -7.27
C VAL A 100 12.61 2.71 -8.77
N GLY A 101 12.32 1.47 -9.21
CA GLY A 101 12.40 1.06 -10.61
C GLY A 101 11.43 1.84 -11.50
N LEU A 102 10.17 1.95 -11.10
CA LEU A 102 9.15 2.66 -11.85
C LEU A 102 9.37 4.17 -11.89
N ASN A 103 9.83 4.77 -10.79
CA ASN A 103 10.15 6.20 -10.76
C ASN A 103 11.25 6.53 -11.79
N ARG A 104 12.27 5.66 -11.87
CA ARG A 104 13.33 5.77 -12.89
C ARG A 104 12.79 5.61 -14.32
N TRP A 105 11.90 4.64 -14.53
CA TRP A 105 11.29 4.38 -15.83
C TRP A 105 10.37 5.52 -16.29
N LEU A 106 9.63 6.13 -15.37
CA LEU A 106 8.70 7.22 -15.65
C LEU A 106 9.38 8.60 -15.83
N GLY A 107 10.70 8.64 -15.93
CA GLY A 107 11.46 9.82 -16.32
C GLY A 107 12.17 10.57 -15.20
N ASP A 108 12.20 10.03 -13.99
CA ASP A 108 13.10 10.54 -12.98
C ASP A 108 14.53 10.14 -13.34
N ARG A 109 15.34 11.15 -13.72
CA ARG A 109 16.73 10.95 -14.16
C ARG A 109 17.71 10.77 -13.00
N GLU A 110 17.25 10.75 -11.75
CA GLU A 110 18.12 10.46 -10.61
C GLU A 110 18.78 9.08 -10.78
N ARG A 111 20.10 9.03 -10.64
CA ARG A 111 20.84 7.77 -10.72
C ARG A 111 20.51 6.91 -9.52
N ILE A 112 20.16 5.65 -9.77
CA ILE A 112 20.05 4.68 -8.69
C ILE A 112 21.46 4.42 -8.16
N HIS A 113 21.73 4.85 -6.94
CA HIS A 113 23.02 4.65 -6.30
C HIS A 113 23.23 3.16 -5.99
N TRP A 114 24.47 2.70 -6.11
CA TRP A 114 24.81 1.30 -5.88
C TRP A 114 24.31 0.74 -4.52
N PRO A 115 24.25 1.49 -3.39
CA PRO A 115 23.68 0.95 -2.16
C PRO A 115 22.18 0.65 -2.26
N ALA A 116 21.43 1.38 -3.09
CA ALA A 116 20.03 1.06 -3.36
C ALA A 116 19.90 -0.27 -4.13
N MET A 117 20.78 -0.51 -5.12
CA MET A 117 20.83 -1.79 -5.84
C MET A 117 21.18 -2.95 -4.90
N ALA A 118 22.18 -2.76 -4.03
CA ALA A 118 22.54 -3.74 -3.00
C ALA A 118 21.34 -4.04 -2.08
N GLY A 119 20.61 -3.01 -1.65
CA GLY A 119 19.41 -3.17 -0.84
C GLY A 119 18.31 -3.97 -1.53
N ILE A 120 18.11 -3.76 -2.84
CA ILE A 120 17.16 -4.54 -3.65
C ILE A 120 17.58 -6.01 -3.68
N VAL A 121 18.85 -6.30 -3.98
CA VAL A 121 19.37 -7.69 -4.02
C VAL A 121 19.22 -8.38 -2.66
N VAL A 122 19.59 -7.72 -1.58
CA VAL A 122 19.43 -8.23 -0.21
C VAL A 122 17.96 -8.52 0.10
N GLY A 123 17.07 -7.57 -0.19
CA GLY A 123 15.63 -7.74 0.09
C GLY A 123 15.00 -8.89 -0.70
N PHE A 124 15.34 -9.05 -1.98
CA PHE A 124 14.89 -10.21 -2.75
C PHE A 124 15.53 -11.52 -2.26
N GLY A 125 16.78 -11.50 -1.78
CA GLY A 125 17.39 -12.64 -1.07
C GLY A 125 16.55 -13.09 0.13
N GLY A 126 16.00 -12.15 0.90
CA GLY A 126 15.05 -12.45 1.98
C GLY A 126 13.75 -13.09 1.48
N VAL A 127 13.23 -12.64 0.34
CA VAL A 127 12.07 -13.31 -0.28
C VAL A 127 12.41 -14.73 -0.70
N VAL A 128 13.59 -14.97 -1.28
CA VAL A 128 14.04 -16.33 -1.64
C VAL A 128 14.11 -17.26 -0.42
N LEU A 129 14.46 -16.73 0.76
CA LEU A 129 14.44 -17.53 2.00
C LEU A 129 13.03 -18.06 2.34
N LEU A 130 11.96 -17.38 1.94
CA LEU A 130 10.60 -17.90 2.15
C LEU A 130 10.29 -19.14 1.31
N PHE A 131 11.02 -19.34 0.21
CA PHE A 131 10.91 -20.53 -0.65
C PHE A 131 11.83 -21.67 -0.22
N ALA A 132 12.72 -21.43 0.75
CA ALA A 132 13.60 -22.46 1.25
C ALA A 132 12.79 -23.58 1.92
N PRO A 133 13.15 -24.89 1.70
CA PRO A 133 12.49 -26.00 2.36
C PRO A 133 12.58 -25.86 3.88
N SER A 134 11.50 -26.17 4.57
CA SER A 134 11.55 -26.31 6.03
C SER A 134 12.53 -27.43 6.38
N SER A 135 13.41 -27.19 7.36
CA SER A 135 14.52 -28.07 7.73
C SER A 135 14.12 -29.56 7.74
N GLY A 136 14.77 -30.34 6.91
CA GLY A 136 14.69 -31.81 6.91
C GLY A 136 13.75 -32.48 5.91
N THR A 137 13.02 -31.74 5.08
CA THR A 137 12.18 -32.33 4.04
C THR A 137 12.63 -31.88 2.64
N GLN A 138 12.91 -32.84 1.74
CA GLN A 138 12.97 -32.59 0.29
C GLN A 138 11.55 -32.39 -0.26
N ALA A 139 10.80 -31.46 0.33
CA ALA A 139 9.46 -31.15 -0.17
C ALA A 139 9.60 -30.46 -1.53
N PRO A 140 8.78 -30.81 -2.53
CA PRO A 140 8.73 -30.07 -3.77
C PRO A 140 8.36 -28.61 -3.50
N VAL A 141 8.84 -27.71 -4.35
CA VAL A 141 8.55 -26.27 -4.24
C VAL A 141 7.03 -26.09 -4.26
N ASP A 142 6.50 -25.36 -3.28
CA ASP A 142 5.07 -25.08 -3.20
C ASP A 142 4.65 -24.14 -4.34
N LEU A 143 3.94 -24.68 -5.32
CA LEU A 143 3.45 -23.91 -6.47
C LEU A 143 2.48 -22.81 -6.06
N ASN A 144 1.71 -22.99 -4.98
CA ASN A 144 0.81 -21.95 -4.47
C ASN A 144 1.62 -20.75 -3.96
N LEU A 145 2.74 -20.99 -3.31
CA LEU A 145 3.64 -19.94 -2.86
C LEU A 145 4.21 -19.15 -4.04
N ILE A 146 4.59 -19.83 -5.13
CA ILE A 146 5.10 -19.18 -6.34
C ILE A 146 4.01 -18.35 -7.00
N HIS A 147 2.81 -18.93 -7.19
CA HIS A 147 1.68 -18.21 -7.79
C HIS A 147 1.28 -16.99 -6.92
N GLY A 148 1.17 -17.19 -5.61
CA GLY A 148 0.88 -16.11 -4.67
C GLY A 148 1.92 -14.99 -4.74
N PHE A 149 3.20 -15.34 -4.80
CA PHE A 149 4.29 -14.38 -4.99
C PHE A 149 4.14 -13.60 -6.30
N ALA A 150 3.93 -14.29 -7.42
CA ALA A 150 3.78 -13.64 -8.73
C ALA A 150 2.60 -12.65 -8.73
N ILE A 151 1.45 -13.05 -8.18
CA ILE A 151 0.27 -12.19 -8.04
C ILE A 151 0.58 -10.97 -7.17
N LEU A 152 1.26 -11.15 -6.04
CA LEU A 152 1.62 -10.05 -5.14
C LEU A 152 2.63 -9.10 -5.78
N GLN A 153 3.61 -9.60 -6.54
CA GLN A 153 4.55 -8.72 -7.24
C GLN A 153 3.87 -7.91 -8.34
N ALA A 154 2.94 -8.51 -9.09
CA ALA A 154 2.08 -7.76 -10.02
C ALA A 154 1.25 -6.69 -9.28
N GLY A 155 0.71 -7.03 -8.11
CA GLY A 155 0.02 -6.08 -7.23
C GLY A 155 0.91 -4.94 -6.76
N CYS A 156 2.11 -5.23 -6.29
CA CYS A 156 3.09 -4.21 -5.89
C CYS A 156 3.45 -3.27 -7.05
N PHE A 157 3.64 -3.83 -8.25
CA PHE A 157 3.88 -3.05 -9.47
C PHE A 157 2.71 -2.11 -9.76
N LEU A 158 1.46 -2.62 -9.79
CA LEU A 158 0.27 -1.82 -10.08
C LEU A 158 0.01 -0.75 -9.00
N TRP A 159 0.19 -1.09 -7.73
CA TRP A 159 0.11 -0.13 -6.63
C TRP A 159 1.10 1.02 -6.82
N CYS A 160 2.36 0.71 -7.05
CA CYS A 160 3.41 1.71 -7.24
C CYS A 160 3.21 2.54 -8.51
N LEU A 161 2.82 1.90 -9.62
CA LEU A 161 2.51 2.58 -10.87
C LEU A 161 1.36 3.57 -10.68
N GLY A 162 0.24 3.12 -10.12
CA GLY A 162 -0.90 3.98 -9.89
C GLY A 162 -0.60 5.13 -8.93
N ALA A 163 0.15 4.89 -7.86
CA ALA A 163 0.58 5.91 -6.93
C ALA A 163 1.48 6.97 -7.59
N LEU A 164 2.41 6.57 -8.46
CA LEU A 164 3.28 7.49 -9.20
C LEU A 164 2.51 8.29 -10.24
N LEU A 165 1.56 7.67 -10.96
CA LEU A 165 0.69 8.36 -11.91
C LEU A 165 -0.21 9.37 -11.21
N GLN A 166 -0.80 9.00 -10.08
CA GLN A 166 -1.61 9.88 -9.25
C GLN A 166 -0.80 11.08 -8.74
N LYS A 167 0.46 10.87 -8.31
CA LYS A 167 1.35 11.96 -7.88
C LYS A 167 1.61 12.99 -8.99
N LYS A 168 1.60 12.57 -10.26
CA LYS A 168 1.77 13.46 -11.42
C LYS A 168 0.50 14.20 -11.81
N GLN A 169 -0.66 13.77 -11.31
CA GLN A 169 -1.93 14.42 -11.58
C GLN A 169 -2.11 15.66 -10.71
N THR A 170 -2.40 16.79 -11.33
CA THR A 170 -2.87 17.97 -10.60
C THR A 170 -4.33 17.76 -10.23
N THR A 171 -4.62 17.60 -8.95
CA THR A 171 -5.99 17.46 -8.45
C THR A 171 -6.35 18.64 -7.56
N GLN A 172 -7.60 19.15 -7.71
CA GLN A 172 -8.15 20.19 -6.85
C GLN A 172 -9.13 19.62 -5.81
N ALA A 173 -9.51 18.36 -5.99
CA ALA A 173 -10.42 17.69 -5.06
C ALA A 173 -9.72 17.40 -3.74
N HIS A 174 -10.47 17.50 -2.65
CA HIS A 174 -10.00 17.10 -1.33
C HIS A 174 -9.58 15.60 -1.34
N PRO A 175 -8.45 15.22 -0.72
CA PRO A 175 -7.94 13.85 -0.78
C PRO A 175 -8.96 12.77 -0.35
N VAL A 176 -9.80 13.05 0.65
CA VAL A 176 -10.87 12.13 1.08
C VAL A 176 -11.90 11.91 -0.03
N VAL A 177 -12.22 12.94 -0.81
CA VAL A 177 -13.13 12.84 -1.97
C VAL A 177 -12.49 12.00 -3.07
N SER A 178 -11.22 12.24 -3.37
CA SER A 178 -10.46 11.43 -4.32
C SER A 178 -10.45 9.96 -3.90
N GLY A 179 -10.23 9.69 -2.61
CA GLY A 179 -10.27 8.34 -2.06
C GLY A 179 -11.67 7.69 -2.15
N ALA A 180 -12.74 8.45 -1.94
CA ALA A 180 -14.11 7.97 -2.12
C ALA A 180 -14.39 7.58 -3.57
N VAL A 181 -13.98 8.42 -4.52
CA VAL A 181 -14.10 8.15 -5.97
C VAL A 181 -13.31 6.91 -6.37
N GLN A 182 -12.07 6.78 -5.90
CA GLN A 182 -11.22 5.62 -6.16
C GLN A 182 -11.86 4.33 -5.67
N GLN A 183 -12.37 4.32 -4.44
CA GLN A 183 -13.03 3.16 -3.85
C GLN A 183 -14.32 2.81 -4.61
N LEU A 184 -15.17 3.78 -4.91
CA LEU A 184 -16.39 3.54 -5.70
C LEU A 184 -16.08 2.98 -7.08
N ALA A 185 -15.14 3.58 -7.80
CA ALA A 185 -14.74 3.11 -9.12
C ALA A 185 -14.23 1.67 -9.08
N THR A 186 -13.44 1.33 -8.07
CA THR A 186 -12.95 -0.03 -7.85
C THR A 186 -14.11 -0.98 -7.52
N GLY A 187 -15.00 -0.59 -6.61
CA GLY A 187 -16.16 -1.39 -6.25
C GLY A 187 -17.08 -1.68 -7.46
N ILE A 188 -17.33 -0.67 -8.30
CA ILE A 188 -18.10 -0.81 -9.54
C ILE A 188 -17.38 -1.76 -10.52
N ALA A 189 -16.05 -1.59 -10.70
CA ALA A 189 -15.28 -2.43 -11.61
C ALA A 189 -15.31 -3.91 -11.21
N PHE A 190 -15.33 -4.22 -9.92
CA PHE A 190 -15.42 -5.60 -9.42
C PHE A 190 -16.84 -6.14 -9.31
N SER A 191 -17.89 -5.29 -9.38
CA SER A 191 -19.27 -5.72 -9.24
C SER A 191 -19.72 -6.61 -10.41
N ILE A 192 -19.37 -6.27 -11.65
CA ILE A 192 -19.74 -7.07 -12.82
C ILE A 192 -19.10 -8.47 -12.75
N PRO A 193 -17.76 -8.60 -12.59
CA PRO A 193 -17.15 -9.91 -12.40
C PRO A 193 -17.73 -10.69 -11.21
N ALA A 194 -18.01 -10.00 -10.10
CA ALA A 194 -18.57 -10.62 -8.91
C ALA A 194 -19.97 -11.24 -9.15
N LEU A 195 -20.76 -10.66 -10.06
CA LEU A 195 -22.11 -11.19 -10.39
C LEU A 195 -22.06 -12.33 -11.40
N VAL A 196 -21.07 -12.35 -12.29
CA VAL A 196 -21.01 -13.30 -13.42
C VAL A 196 -20.19 -14.55 -13.09
N MET A 197 -19.15 -14.40 -12.25
CA MET A 197 -18.26 -15.50 -11.92
C MET A 197 -18.81 -16.34 -10.77
N PRO A 198 -18.39 -17.63 -10.65
CA PRO A 198 -18.85 -18.51 -9.58
C PRO A 198 -18.64 -17.88 -8.20
N HIS A 199 -19.69 -17.94 -7.40
CA HIS A 199 -19.67 -17.49 -6.02
C HIS A 199 -19.06 -18.55 -5.11
N SER A 200 -18.63 -18.15 -3.92
CA SER A 200 -18.30 -19.11 -2.88
C SER A 200 -19.52 -19.98 -2.55
N THR A 201 -19.32 -21.28 -2.47
CA THR A 201 -20.36 -22.23 -2.04
C THR A 201 -20.46 -22.34 -0.52
N ALA A 202 -19.53 -21.72 0.21
CA ALA A 202 -19.53 -21.74 1.65
C ALA A 202 -20.69 -20.90 2.20
N PRO A 203 -21.38 -21.36 3.25
CA PRO A 203 -22.43 -20.59 3.88
C PRO A 203 -21.88 -19.28 4.46
N VAL A 204 -22.65 -18.21 4.32
CA VAL A 204 -22.24 -16.90 4.86
C VAL A 204 -22.27 -16.97 6.39
N SER A 205 -21.12 -16.82 7.01
CA SER A 205 -20.97 -16.86 8.46
C SER A 205 -20.95 -15.45 9.06
N MET A 206 -21.41 -15.32 10.31
CA MET A 206 -21.32 -14.04 11.04
C MET A 206 -19.87 -13.59 11.21
N ARG A 207 -18.94 -14.53 11.30
CA ARG A 207 -17.49 -14.25 11.37
C ARG A 207 -16.99 -13.58 10.09
N SER A 208 -17.37 -14.09 8.93
CA SER A 208 -16.98 -13.50 7.64
C SER A 208 -17.60 -12.14 7.39
N ILE A 209 -18.87 -11.96 7.83
CA ILE A 209 -19.52 -10.64 7.81
C ILE A 209 -18.76 -9.65 8.70
N ALA A 210 -18.37 -10.06 9.89
CA ALA A 210 -17.58 -9.22 10.80
C ALA A 210 -16.19 -8.85 10.20
N GLY A 211 -15.53 -9.81 9.52
CA GLY A 211 -14.30 -9.57 8.79
C GLY A 211 -14.47 -8.52 7.69
N LEU A 212 -15.52 -8.66 6.87
CA LEU A 212 -15.85 -7.71 5.82
C LEU A 212 -16.19 -6.31 6.39
N ALA A 213 -17.01 -6.26 7.44
CA ALA A 213 -17.35 -5.00 8.13
C ALA A 213 -16.10 -4.33 8.71
N TRP A 214 -15.19 -5.10 9.30
CA TRP A 214 -13.89 -4.60 9.75
C TRP A 214 -13.08 -3.97 8.63
N LEU A 215 -13.00 -4.63 7.47
CA LEU A 215 -12.30 -4.12 6.29
C LEU A 215 -12.93 -2.83 5.76
N ILE A 216 -14.26 -2.73 5.74
CA ILE A 216 -14.97 -1.52 5.33
C ILE A 216 -14.66 -0.37 6.26
N VAL A 217 -14.89 -0.56 7.57
CA VAL A 217 -14.80 0.53 8.55
C VAL A 217 -13.33 0.88 8.84
N PHE A 218 -12.56 -0.10 9.29
CA PHE A 218 -11.21 0.16 9.81
C PHE A 218 -10.14 0.12 8.72
N GLY A 219 -10.25 -0.78 7.75
CA GLY A 219 -9.29 -0.86 6.65
C GLY A 219 -9.45 0.26 5.63
N SER A 220 -10.68 0.52 5.21
CA SER A 220 -10.97 1.41 4.09
C SER A 220 -11.37 2.82 4.50
N ILE A 221 -12.18 3.01 5.55
CA ILE A 221 -12.60 4.36 5.97
C ILE A 221 -11.57 4.94 6.94
N VAL A 222 -11.38 4.34 8.11
CA VAL A 222 -10.50 4.90 9.16
C VAL A 222 -9.05 4.85 8.74
N GLY A 223 -8.56 3.69 8.30
CA GLY A 223 -7.16 3.49 7.93
C GLY A 223 -6.75 4.37 6.76
N TYR A 224 -7.58 4.44 5.72
CA TYR A 224 -7.29 5.29 4.56
C TYR A 224 -7.36 6.79 4.89
N SER A 225 -8.34 7.23 5.66
CA SER A 225 -8.41 8.63 6.12
C SER A 225 -7.23 9.02 7.01
N ALA A 226 -6.83 8.12 7.91
CA ALA A 226 -5.64 8.30 8.74
C ALA A 226 -4.37 8.37 7.89
N PHE A 227 -4.26 7.52 6.84
CA PHE A 227 -3.13 7.53 5.91
C PHE A 227 -3.03 8.86 5.15
N ILE A 228 -4.15 9.38 4.63
CA ILE A 228 -4.19 10.69 3.98
C ILE A 228 -3.71 11.77 4.94
N TYR A 229 -4.26 11.79 6.15
CA TYR A 229 -3.90 12.78 7.17
C TYR A 229 -2.39 12.75 7.46
N VAL A 230 -1.79 11.58 7.67
CA VAL A 230 -0.35 11.49 7.96
C VAL A 230 0.51 11.83 6.75
N MET A 231 0.04 11.57 5.52
CA MET A 231 0.74 11.96 4.29
C MET A 231 0.81 13.48 4.12
N GLU A 232 -0.19 14.21 4.60
CA GLU A 232 -0.22 15.68 4.56
C GLU A 232 0.64 16.32 5.67
N HIS A 233 0.73 15.67 6.84
CA HIS A 233 1.30 16.28 8.05
C HIS A 233 2.68 15.73 8.43
N LEU A 234 3.09 14.58 7.90
CA LEU A 234 4.34 13.94 8.27
C LEU A 234 5.26 13.74 7.05
N PRO A 235 6.59 13.78 7.25
CA PRO A 235 7.54 13.43 6.20
C PRO A 235 7.30 12.02 5.67
N VAL A 236 7.32 11.85 4.33
CA VAL A 236 7.10 10.57 3.65
C VAL A 236 7.91 9.41 4.24
N PRO A 237 9.20 9.57 4.61
CA PRO A 237 9.97 8.50 5.24
C PRO A 237 9.38 7.97 6.55
N ILE A 238 8.73 8.86 7.36
CA ILE A 238 8.06 8.46 8.59
C ILE A 238 6.77 7.71 8.26
N VAL A 239 5.96 8.25 7.35
CA VAL A 239 4.71 7.59 6.95
C VAL A 239 4.96 6.18 6.46
N THR A 240 5.91 6.00 5.56
CA THR A 240 6.22 4.69 4.95
C THR A 240 6.77 3.64 5.92
N THR A 241 6.96 3.96 7.21
CA THR A 241 7.34 2.98 8.24
C THR A 241 6.24 1.94 8.50
N TYR A 242 4.98 2.20 8.12
CA TYR A 242 3.92 1.18 8.19
C TYR A 242 4.28 -0.11 7.43
N ASN A 243 5.08 -0.01 6.38
CA ASN A 243 5.55 -1.18 5.62
C ASN A 243 6.39 -2.17 6.46
N TYR A 244 6.96 -1.73 7.58
CA TYR A 244 7.69 -2.61 8.50
C TYR A 244 6.81 -3.12 9.64
N VAL A 245 5.84 -2.32 10.07
CA VAL A 245 4.98 -2.66 11.20
C VAL A 245 3.87 -3.61 10.78
N ASN A 246 3.26 -3.37 9.59
CA ASN A 246 2.15 -4.19 9.10
C ASN A 246 2.47 -5.68 9.00
N PRO A 247 3.61 -6.13 8.45
CA PRO A 247 3.95 -7.56 8.44
C PRO A 247 4.07 -8.17 9.82
N ILE A 248 4.61 -7.43 10.79
CA ILE A 248 4.73 -7.90 12.17
C ILE A 248 3.33 -8.13 12.75
N VAL A 249 2.42 -7.17 12.58
CA VAL A 249 1.03 -7.29 13.04
C VAL A 249 0.33 -8.44 12.33
N ALA A 250 0.46 -8.53 10.99
CA ALA A 250 -0.16 -9.60 10.20
C ALA A 250 0.32 -10.99 10.63
N MET A 251 1.64 -11.18 10.82
CA MET A 251 2.22 -12.45 11.25
C MET A 251 1.78 -12.83 12.66
N CYS A 252 1.78 -11.89 13.60
CA CYS A 252 1.29 -12.13 14.97
C CYS A 252 -0.18 -12.55 14.96
N LEU A 253 -1.02 -11.89 14.20
CA LEU A 253 -2.44 -12.19 14.12
C LEU A 253 -2.70 -13.50 13.36
N GLY A 254 -1.99 -13.76 12.27
CA GLY A 254 -2.07 -15.01 11.51
C GLY A 254 -1.67 -16.21 12.37
N TRP A 255 -0.60 -16.09 13.14
CA TRP A 255 -0.18 -17.10 14.09
C TRP A 255 -1.23 -17.32 15.20
N LEU A 256 -1.75 -16.25 15.79
CA LEU A 256 -2.69 -16.32 16.91
C LEU A 256 -4.05 -16.90 16.51
N PHE A 257 -4.62 -16.46 15.37
CA PHE A 257 -6.00 -16.81 14.98
C PHE A 257 -6.10 -17.97 14.00
N TYR A 258 -5.09 -18.18 13.16
CA TYR A 258 -5.08 -19.25 12.13
C TYR A 258 -3.96 -20.25 12.30
N ARG A 259 -3.13 -20.13 13.37
CA ARG A 259 -1.94 -20.95 13.59
C ARG A 259 -1.05 -21.03 12.35
N GLU A 260 -0.97 -19.90 11.62
CA GLU A 260 -0.07 -19.80 10.48
C GLU A 260 1.38 -20.05 10.91
N PRO A 261 2.19 -20.72 10.06
CA PRO A 261 3.57 -21.03 10.42
C PRO A 261 4.36 -19.73 10.64
N PHE A 262 4.96 -19.63 11.80
CA PHE A 262 5.91 -18.58 12.14
C PHE A 262 7.13 -19.22 12.82
N GLY A 263 8.14 -19.49 12.01
CA GLY A 263 9.37 -20.14 12.46
C GLY A 263 10.61 -19.29 12.17
N ILE A 264 11.77 -19.91 12.35
CA ILE A 264 13.07 -19.29 12.09
C ILE A 264 13.16 -18.83 10.62
N ARG A 265 12.58 -19.57 9.68
CA ARG A 265 12.56 -19.22 8.25
C ARG A 265 11.86 -17.89 8.01
N GLU A 266 10.64 -17.72 8.50
CA GLU A 266 9.84 -16.51 8.34
C GLU A 266 10.50 -15.33 9.07
N ALA A 267 11.01 -15.55 10.27
CA ALA A 267 11.73 -14.53 11.04
C ALA A 267 13.02 -14.08 10.33
N SER A 268 13.82 -15.02 9.82
CA SER A 268 15.04 -14.71 9.07
C SER A 268 14.72 -13.96 7.76
N ALA A 269 13.74 -14.43 7.01
CA ALA A 269 13.27 -13.77 5.79
C ALA A 269 12.82 -12.33 6.07
N MET A 270 12.04 -12.13 7.14
CA MET A 270 11.59 -10.81 7.57
C MET A 270 12.77 -9.87 7.88
N MET A 271 13.75 -10.34 8.63
CA MET A 271 14.94 -9.55 8.97
C MET A 271 15.73 -9.14 7.72
N VAL A 272 15.93 -10.07 6.78
CA VAL A 272 16.69 -9.81 5.54
C VAL A 272 15.91 -8.85 4.62
N ILE A 273 14.59 -9.03 4.48
CA ILE A 273 13.74 -8.11 3.71
C ILE A 273 13.79 -6.71 4.30
N PHE A 274 13.64 -6.58 5.62
CA PHE A 274 13.69 -5.28 6.30
C PHE A 274 15.04 -4.60 6.15
N LEU A 275 16.14 -5.35 6.24
CA LEU A 275 17.48 -4.83 5.97
C LEU A 275 17.60 -4.31 4.53
N GLY A 276 17.15 -5.08 3.55
CA GLY A 276 17.14 -4.66 2.14
C GLY A 276 16.37 -3.37 1.92
N VAL A 277 15.15 -3.26 2.44
CA VAL A 277 14.32 -2.05 2.31
C VAL A 277 14.94 -0.87 3.08
N ALA A 278 15.53 -1.10 4.25
CA ALA A 278 16.22 -0.06 5.00
C ALA A 278 17.42 0.51 4.22
N LEU A 279 18.21 -0.36 3.57
CA LEU A 279 19.33 0.05 2.69
C LEU A 279 18.82 0.88 1.49
N VAL A 280 17.75 0.46 0.82
CA VAL A 280 17.15 1.24 -0.28
C VAL A 280 16.71 2.62 0.22
N LYS A 281 15.97 2.67 1.34
CA LYS A 281 15.51 3.95 1.90
C LYS A 281 16.65 4.86 2.32
N TRP A 282 17.71 4.29 2.90
CA TRP A 282 18.90 5.06 3.26
C TRP A 282 19.59 5.64 2.03
N ALA A 283 19.76 4.85 0.98
CA ALA A 283 20.43 5.24 -0.25
C ALA A 283 19.64 6.27 -1.09
N THR A 284 18.30 6.30 -0.95
CA THR A 284 17.43 7.25 -1.68
C THR A 284 17.09 8.50 -0.87
N LYS A 285 17.61 8.62 0.35
CA LYS A 285 17.44 9.81 1.18
C LYS A 285 18.20 10.97 0.56
N LYS A 286 17.49 11.97 0.01
CA LYS A 286 18.12 13.21 -0.47
C LYS A 286 18.87 13.86 0.71
N PRO A 287 20.14 14.30 0.53
CA PRO A 287 20.75 15.17 1.51
C PRO A 287 19.87 16.40 1.67
N ALA A 288 19.57 16.78 2.90
CA ALA A 288 18.89 18.02 3.18
C ALA A 288 19.70 19.15 2.53
N ILE A 289 19.15 19.79 1.50
CA ILE A 289 19.75 21.01 0.96
C ILE A 289 19.73 22.00 2.13
N PRO A 290 20.88 22.46 2.63
CA PRO A 290 20.86 23.48 3.65
C PRO A 290 20.04 24.64 3.09
N SER A 291 19.01 25.06 3.83
CA SER A 291 18.24 26.25 3.50
C SER A 291 19.26 27.36 3.27
N ARG A 292 19.39 27.81 2.01
CA ARG A 292 20.18 29.04 1.75
C ARG A 292 19.51 30.10 2.60
N GLU A 293 20.19 30.50 3.63
CA GLU A 293 19.86 31.71 4.37
C GLU A 293 19.59 32.81 3.33
N PRO A 294 18.46 33.52 3.39
CA PRO A 294 18.20 34.60 2.47
C PRO A 294 19.39 35.54 2.63
N LEU A 295 20.17 35.72 1.56
CA LEU A 295 21.23 36.77 1.52
C LEU A 295 20.50 38.06 1.87
N LEU A 296 20.75 38.57 3.08
CA LEU A 296 20.29 39.89 3.48
C LEU A 296 20.74 40.84 2.39
N PRO A 297 19.86 41.69 1.84
CA PRO A 297 20.27 42.67 0.84
C PRO A 297 21.40 43.52 1.45
N GLU A 298 22.55 43.60 0.76
CA GLU A 298 23.66 44.45 1.15
C GLU A 298 23.15 45.87 1.46
N PRO A 299 23.56 46.49 2.56
CA PRO A 299 23.18 47.84 2.89
C PRO A 299 23.61 48.76 1.75
N ARG A 300 22.65 49.42 1.09
CA ARG A 300 22.90 50.44 0.08
C ARG A 300 23.89 51.46 0.66
N GLN A 301 25.12 51.44 0.19
CA GLN A 301 26.07 52.54 0.44
C GLN A 301 25.43 53.84 -0.07
N GLN A 302 25.12 54.72 0.87
CA GLN A 302 24.69 56.06 0.59
C GLN A 302 25.81 56.75 -0.21
N ARG A 303 25.61 56.91 -1.53
CA ARG A 303 26.40 57.87 -2.31
C ARG A 303 26.13 59.26 -1.74
N LYS A 304 27.01 59.76 -0.90
CA LYS A 304 27.08 61.18 -0.60
C LYS A 304 27.41 61.89 -1.90
N SER A 305 26.44 62.62 -2.46
CA SER A 305 26.63 63.62 -3.48
C SER A 305 27.45 64.77 -2.85
N ALA A 306 28.69 64.84 -3.19
CA ALA A 306 29.45 66.07 -3.05
C ALA A 306 29.11 67.01 -4.23
N SER A 307 28.24 67.95 -4.00
CA SER A 307 28.08 69.10 -4.83
C SER A 307 28.97 70.24 -4.26
N SER A 308 29.89 70.63 -4.98
CA SER A 308 30.45 71.97 -4.94
C SER A 308 30.43 72.57 -6.34
#